data_4c5d49a0ea7031ff74789cca1da13ee0
#
_entry.id   4c5d49a0ea7031ff74789cca1da13ee0
#
_cell.length_a   1.000
_cell.length_b   1.000
_cell.length_c   1.000
_cell.angle_alpha   90.00
_cell.angle_beta   90.00
_cell.angle_gamma   90.00
#
_symmetry.space_group_name_H-M   'P 1'
#
loop_
_entity.id
_entity.type
_entity.pdbx_description
1 polymer ?
#
loop_
_entity_poly.entity_id
_entity_poly.type
_entity_poly.pdbx_seq_one_letter_code
_entity_poly.pdbx_strand_id
1 'polypeptide(L)'
;MKITLPFVIVVEGKTDTDHLHQLFNVKTIETNGYALDHHALNLIQDCLDHHINVVFMLDPDAMGNKLRDKLNHLFPNIKNVFLQYQDMDPSKKKIGVAEAKPAILINLLINLKFDDNEQQTNNEALLTWPDFLTSNILFDATLKQKVLAYYHLPQVNNKKLFNYLLMLKVTKEQWMQLITKLNQIINPI
;
A
#
# COMPACT_ATOMS: atom_id res chain seq x y z
N MET A 1 21.75 -14.10 -6.17
CA MET A 1 21.07 -14.55 -4.93
C MET A 1 19.80 -13.72 -4.81
N LYS A 2 18.61 -14.33 -4.61
CA LYS A 2 17.37 -13.59 -4.45
C LYS A 2 17.26 -13.07 -3.02
N ILE A 3 16.64 -11.90 -2.84
CA ILE A 3 16.36 -11.31 -1.53
C ILE A 3 15.21 -12.11 -0.91
N THR A 4 15.37 -12.57 0.35
CA THR A 4 14.30 -13.22 1.10
C THR A 4 13.47 -12.17 1.82
N LEU A 5 12.13 -12.20 1.64
CA LEU A 5 11.20 -11.34 2.35
C LEU A 5 10.56 -12.11 3.51
N PRO A 6 10.52 -11.53 4.72
CA PRO A 6 10.02 -12.22 5.92
C PRO A 6 8.49 -12.12 6.10
N PHE A 7 7.74 -11.96 5.01
CA PHE A 7 6.30 -11.80 5.01
C PHE A 7 5.68 -12.47 3.78
N VAL A 8 4.37 -12.65 3.81
CA VAL A 8 3.57 -13.19 2.71
C VAL A 8 2.94 -12.04 1.92
N ILE A 9 2.94 -12.12 0.59
CA ILE A 9 2.31 -11.12 -0.28
C ILE A 9 1.04 -11.69 -0.88
N VAL A 10 -0.07 -10.99 -0.69
CA VAL A 10 -1.34 -11.29 -1.37
C VAL A 10 -1.38 -10.52 -2.67
N VAL A 11 -1.57 -11.26 -3.77
CA VAL A 11 -1.63 -10.75 -5.15
C VAL A 11 -2.90 -11.20 -5.85
N GLU A 12 -3.19 -10.66 -7.02
CA GLU A 12 -4.40 -11.04 -7.76
C GLU A 12 -4.29 -12.40 -8.44
N GLY A 13 -3.13 -12.73 -9.00
CA GLY A 13 -3.00 -13.94 -9.78
C GLY A 13 -1.59 -14.48 -9.95
N LYS A 14 -1.52 -15.55 -10.72
CA LYS A 14 -0.30 -16.34 -10.97
C LYS A 14 0.82 -15.52 -11.64
N THR A 15 0.49 -14.62 -12.55
CA THR A 15 1.47 -13.77 -13.25
C THR A 15 2.21 -12.85 -12.28
N ASP A 16 1.51 -12.34 -11.27
CA ASP A 16 2.10 -11.49 -10.23
C ASP A 16 3.02 -12.30 -9.34
N THR A 17 2.57 -13.49 -8.92
CA THR A 17 3.38 -14.47 -8.20
C THR A 17 4.67 -14.77 -8.95
N ASP A 18 4.59 -15.10 -10.23
CA ASP A 18 5.75 -15.46 -11.05
C ASP A 18 6.72 -14.29 -11.17
N HIS A 19 6.23 -13.07 -11.34
CA HIS A 19 7.06 -11.88 -11.40
C HIS A 19 7.79 -11.61 -10.07
N LEU A 20 7.08 -11.69 -8.94
CA LEU A 20 7.68 -11.55 -7.62
C LEU A 20 8.71 -12.64 -7.34
N HIS A 21 8.43 -13.89 -7.73
CA HIS A 21 9.37 -15.01 -7.57
C HIS A 21 10.63 -14.89 -8.44
N GLN A 22 10.62 -14.11 -9.53
CA GLN A 22 11.85 -13.82 -10.27
C GLN A 22 12.81 -12.95 -9.45
N LEU A 23 12.28 -12.05 -8.62
CA LEU A 23 13.04 -11.05 -7.87
C LEU A 23 13.37 -11.49 -6.43
N PHE A 24 12.43 -12.20 -5.78
CA PHE A 24 12.48 -12.50 -4.37
C PHE A 24 12.31 -13.99 -4.08
N ASN A 25 12.83 -14.38 -2.92
CA ASN A 25 12.41 -15.59 -2.23
C ASN A 25 11.28 -15.18 -1.26
N VAL A 26 10.03 -15.34 -1.68
CA VAL A 26 8.84 -14.89 -0.96
C VAL A 26 7.70 -15.88 -1.15
N LYS A 27 6.79 -15.97 -0.19
CA LYS A 27 5.53 -16.69 -0.33
C LYS A 27 4.43 -15.74 -0.78
N THR A 28 3.55 -16.22 -1.66
CA THR A 28 2.41 -15.46 -2.17
C THR A 28 1.10 -16.20 -1.92
N ILE A 29 0.01 -15.44 -1.77
CA ILE A 29 -1.37 -15.93 -1.78
C ILE A 29 -2.06 -15.26 -2.95
N GLU A 30 -2.60 -16.06 -3.87
CA GLU A 30 -3.34 -15.59 -5.04
C GLU A 30 -4.83 -15.52 -4.72
N THR A 31 -5.47 -14.38 -4.98
CA THR A 31 -6.91 -14.22 -4.72
C THR A 31 -7.79 -14.79 -5.83
N ASN A 32 -7.19 -15.12 -6.97
CA ASN A 32 -7.88 -15.62 -8.17
C ASN A 32 -9.03 -14.72 -8.64
N GLY A 33 -8.81 -13.41 -8.56
CA GLY A 33 -9.72 -12.38 -9.00
C GLY A 33 -10.69 -11.87 -7.90
N TYR A 34 -11.65 -11.05 -8.32
CA TYR A 34 -12.55 -10.31 -7.44
C TYR A 34 -13.47 -11.17 -6.59
N ALA A 35 -13.78 -12.40 -7.01
CA ALA A 35 -14.69 -13.30 -6.29
C ALA A 35 -14.16 -13.69 -4.91
N LEU A 36 -12.86 -13.53 -4.64
CA LEU A 36 -12.17 -13.94 -3.42
C LEU A 36 -12.47 -15.39 -3.06
N ASP A 37 -11.58 -16.26 -3.43
CA ASP A 37 -11.64 -17.66 -3.05
C ASP A 37 -11.60 -17.81 -1.52
N HIS A 38 -12.50 -18.58 -0.97
CA HIS A 38 -12.50 -18.91 0.47
C HIS A 38 -11.17 -19.50 0.92
N HIS A 39 -10.48 -20.23 0.04
CA HIS A 39 -9.16 -20.77 0.35
C HIS A 39 -8.13 -19.66 0.58
N ALA A 40 -8.11 -18.63 -0.26
CA ALA A 40 -7.21 -17.48 -0.06
C ALA A 40 -7.52 -16.74 1.25
N LEU A 41 -8.80 -16.54 1.58
CA LEU A 41 -9.20 -15.90 2.84
C LEU A 41 -8.74 -16.72 4.06
N ASN A 42 -8.91 -18.04 4.02
CA ASN A 42 -8.45 -18.92 5.09
C ASN A 42 -6.92 -18.89 5.25
N LEU A 43 -6.16 -18.92 4.14
CA LEU A 43 -4.71 -18.80 4.20
C LEU A 43 -4.24 -17.46 4.78
N ILE A 44 -4.92 -16.35 4.45
CA ILE A 44 -4.63 -15.05 5.06
C ILE A 44 -4.87 -15.10 6.57
N GLN A 45 -6.02 -15.64 6.99
CA GLN A 45 -6.34 -15.78 8.41
C GLN A 45 -5.32 -16.68 9.15
N ASP A 46 -4.98 -17.81 8.56
CA ASP A 46 -3.97 -18.72 9.12
C ASP A 46 -2.61 -18.05 9.31
N CYS A 47 -2.20 -17.21 8.34
CA CYS A 47 -0.98 -16.42 8.49
C CYS A 47 -1.05 -15.47 9.69
N LEU A 48 -2.17 -14.78 9.87
CA LEU A 48 -2.37 -13.85 10.99
C LEU A 48 -2.39 -14.58 12.35
N ASP A 49 -3.06 -15.73 12.42
CA ASP A 49 -3.16 -16.55 13.63
C ASP A 49 -1.77 -17.08 14.07
N HIS A 50 -0.89 -17.29 13.11
CA HIS A 50 0.51 -17.69 13.36
C HIS A 50 1.49 -16.51 13.43
N HIS A 51 1.00 -15.26 13.57
CA HIS A 51 1.82 -14.04 13.64
C HIS A 51 2.75 -13.85 12.43
N ILE A 52 2.36 -14.38 11.27
CA ILE A 52 3.09 -14.16 10.02
C ILE A 52 2.60 -12.84 9.40
N ASN A 53 3.52 -11.94 9.15
CA ASN A 53 3.20 -10.68 8.48
C ASN A 53 2.66 -10.91 7.07
N VAL A 54 1.58 -10.24 6.74
CA VAL A 54 0.92 -10.28 5.43
C VAL A 54 0.89 -8.88 4.83
N VAL A 55 1.01 -8.79 3.51
CA VAL A 55 0.98 -7.54 2.76
C VAL A 55 0.03 -7.68 1.57
N PHE A 56 -0.84 -6.70 1.35
CA PHE A 56 -1.66 -6.62 0.15
C PHE A 56 -0.93 -5.82 -0.93
N MET A 57 -0.65 -6.47 -2.07
CA MET A 57 -0.06 -5.85 -3.25
C MET A 57 -0.91 -6.21 -4.47
N LEU A 58 -1.89 -5.36 -4.75
CA LEU A 58 -2.90 -5.57 -5.77
C LEU A 58 -2.74 -4.54 -6.90
N ASP A 59 -3.29 -4.82 -8.05
CA ASP A 59 -3.15 -3.98 -9.23
C ASP A 59 -3.68 -2.55 -9.00
N PRO A 60 -3.08 -1.53 -9.62
CA PRO A 60 -3.51 -0.14 -9.46
C PRO A 60 -4.69 0.24 -10.35
N ASP A 61 -5.51 -0.73 -10.76
CA ASP A 61 -6.68 -0.53 -11.59
C ASP A 61 -7.99 -0.48 -10.77
N ALA A 62 -9.13 -0.33 -11.44
CA ALA A 62 -10.43 -0.24 -10.79
C ALA A 62 -10.83 -1.54 -10.08
N MET A 63 -10.41 -2.70 -10.62
CA MET A 63 -10.73 -4.02 -10.09
C MET A 63 -9.89 -4.32 -8.87
N GLY A 64 -8.56 -4.11 -8.95
CA GLY A 64 -7.64 -4.25 -7.81
C GLY A 64 -7.99 -3.31 -6.67
N ASN A 65 -8.43 -2.08 -6.97
CA ASN A 65 -8.91 -1.17 -5.92
C ASN A 65 -10.18 -1.66 -5.21
N LYS A 66 -11.15 -2.26 -5.93
CA LYS A 66 -12.34 -2.85 -5.31
C LYS A 66 -11.99 -4.07 -4.47
N LEU A 67 -11.08 -4.92 -4.97
CA LEU A 67 -10.58 -6.09 -4.25
C LEU A 67 -9.86 -5.66 -2.97
N ARG A 68 -9.02 -4.64 -3.03
CA ARG A 68 -8.33 -4.03 -1.90
C ARG A 68 -9.31 -3.53 -0.85
N ASP A 69 -10.34 -2.79 -1.26
CA ASP A 69 -11.37 -2.28 -0.34
C ASP A 69 -12.08 -3.44 0.40
N LYS A 70 -12.38 -4.54 -0.32
CA LYS A 70 -13.02 -5.73 0.26
C LYS A 70 -12.09 -6.45 1.23
N LEU A 71 -10.82 -6.67 0.87
CA LEU A 71 -9.83 -7.30 1.74
C LEU A 71 -9.54 -6.46 2.98
N ASN A 72 -9.44 -5.14 2.86
CA ASN A 72 -9.23 -4.25 4.00
C ASN A 72 -10.44 -4.19 4.95
N HIS A 73 -11.65 -4.44 4.44
CA HIS A 73 -12.81 -4.59 5.29
C HIS A 73 -12.74 -5.87 6.15
N LEU A 74 -12.25 -6.96 5.57
CA LEU A 74 -12.10 -8.25 6.26
C LEU A 74 -10.87 -8.28 7.18
N PHE A 75 -9.79 -7.65 6.77
CA PHE A 75 -8.47 -7.66 7.42
C PHE A 75 -7.90 -6.24 7.56
N PRO A 76 -8.45 -5.41 8.46
CA PRO A 76 -8.14 -3.98 8.52
C PRO A 76 -6.70 -3.65 8.93
N ASN A 77 -5.98 -4.60 9.53
CA ASN A 77 -4.63 -4.38 10.05
C ASN A 77 -3.51 -4.80 9.07
N ILE A 78 -3.86 -5.35 7.92
CA ILE A 78 -2.85 -5.78 6.94
C ILE A 78 -2.28 -4.57 6.19
N LYS A 79 -0.96 -4.51 6.10
CA LYS A 79 -0.27 -3.44 5.35
C LYS A 79 -0.57 -3.54 3.86
N ASN A 80 -0.74 -2.36 3.24
CA ASN A 80 -0.97 -2.23 1.81
C ASN A 80 0.26 -1.64 1.12
N VAL A 81 0.68 -2.25 0.03
CA VAL A 81 1.65 -1.68 -0.91
C VAL A 81 0.89 -1.23 -2.16
N PHE A 82 1.14 -0.01 -2.56
CA PHE A 82 0.49 0.61 -3.71
C PHE A 82 1.49 0.79 -4.84
N LEU A 83 1.02 0.51 -6.04
CA LEU A 83 1.72 0.80 -7.29
C LEU A 83 1.02 1.96 -8.00
N GLN A 84 1.80 2.75 -8.74
CA GLN A 84 1.31 3.81 -9.60
C GLN A 84 1.50 3.44 -11.06
N TYR A 85 0.76 4.07 -11.98
CA TYR A 85 0.92 3.86 -13.42
C TYR A 85 2.37 4.07 -13.92
N GLN A 86 3.06 5.05 -13.36
CA GLN A 86 4.47 5.36 -13.69
C GLN A 86 5.47 4.30 -13.22
N ASP A 87 5.04 3.41 -12.32
CA ASP A 87 5.86 2.31 -11.82
C ASP A 87 5.92 1.13 -12.80
N MET A 88 5.03 1.13 -13.79
CA MET A 88 4.95 0.09 -14.80
C MET A 88 6.10 0.21 -15.81
N ASP A 89 6.49 -0.92 -16.37
CA ASP A 89 7.39 -0.96 -17.52
C ASP A 89 6.66 -0.37 -18.76
N PRO A 90 7.19 0.72 -19.37
CA PRO A 90 6.53 1.36 -20.49
C PRO A 90 6.41 0.49 -21.74
N SER A 91 7.16 -0.61 -21.82
CA SER A 91 7.03 -1.60 -22.90
C SER A 91 5.82 -2.53 -22.75
N LYS A 92 5.21 -2.57 -21.56
CA LYS A 92 4.07 -3.42 -21.26
C LYS A 92 2.75 -2.70 -21.54
N LYS A 93 1.77 -3.45 -22.04
CA LYS A 93 0.43 -2.92 -22.38
C LYS A 93 -0.55 -2.98 -21.21
N LYS A 94 -0.30 -3.89 -20.27
CA LYS A 94 -1.14 -4.07 -19.09
C LYS A 94 -0.60 -3.27 -17.91
N ILE A 95 -1.42 -3.15 -16.88
CA ILE A 95 -1.13 -2.41 -15.66
C ILE A 95 -1.38 -3.36 -14.51
N GLY A 96 -0.32 -3.70 -13.78
CA GLY A 96 -0.41 -4.63 -12.68
C GLY A 96 0.93 -4.89 -12.02
N VAL A 97 0.91 -5.74 -11.00
CA VAL A 97 2.12 -6.15 -10.28
C VAL A 97 3.11 -6.84 -11.24
N ALA A 98 2.59 -7.64 -12.17
CA ALA A 98 3.40 -8.36 -13.16
C ALA A 98 4.11 -7.44 -14.16
N GLU A 99 3.64 -6.23 -14.35
CA GLU A 99 4.18 -5.23 -15.26
C GLU A 99 5.04 -4.17 -14.57
N ALA A 100 5.10 -4.19 -13.23
CA ALA A 100 5.88 -3.22 -12.48
C ALA A 100 7.39 -3.40 -12.70
N LYS A 101 8.11 -2.28 -12.76
CA LYS A 101 9.57 -2.29 -12.89
C LYS A 101 10.22 -3.00 -11.70
N PRO A 102 11.16 -3.94 -11.92
CA PRO A 102 11.85 -4.65 -10.85
C PRO A 102 12.44 -3.74 -9.77
N ALA A 103 13.07 -2.64 -10.16
CA ALA A 103 13.68 -1.69 -9.23
C ALA A 103 12.66 -1.05 -8.27
N ILE A 104 11.44 -0.78 -8.75
CA ILE A 104 10.35 -0.24 -7.93
C ILE A 104 9.88 -1.28 -6.92
N LEU A 105 9.61 -2.52 -7.36
CA LEU A 105 9.21 -3.62 -6.47
C LEU A 105 10.25 -3.87 -5.39
N ILE A 106 11.54 -3.88 -5.77
CA ILE A 106 12.65 -4.05 -4.84
C ILE A 106 12.64 -2.93 -3.79
N ASN A 107 12.55 -1.67 -4.22
CA ASN A 107 12.55 -0.53 -3.31
C ASN A 107 11.34 -0.54 -2.36
N LEU A 108 10.14 -0.81 -2.86
CA LEU A 108 8.92 -0.82 -2.07
C LEU A 108 8.93 -1.95 -1.02
N LEU A 109 9.34 -3.17 -1.41
CA LEU A 109 9.22 -4.35 -0.54
C LEU A 109 10.35 -4.48 0.47
N ILE A 110 11.59 -4.07 0.12
CA ILE A 110 12.73 -4.11 1.07
C ILE A 110 12.55 -3.08 2.19
N ASN A 111 11.96 -1.94 1.89
CA ASN A 111 11.77 -0.85 2.85
C ASN A 111 10.51 -1.00 3.71
N LEU A 112 9.74 -2.07 3.53
CA LEU A 112 8.60 -2.36 4.40
C LEU A 112 9.08 -2.70 5.81
N LYS A 113 8.64 -1.89 6.76
CA LYS A 113 8.86 -2.15 8.18
C LYS A 113 7.59 -2.76 8.76
N PHE A 114 7.75 -3.82 9.53
CA PHE A 114 6.72 -4.35 10.41
C PHE A 114 7.14 -3.98 11.83
N ASP A 115 6.26 -3.36 12.57
CA ASP A 115 6.52 -3.04 13.96
C ASP A 115 6.48 -4.35 14.75
N ASP A 116 7.63 -4.79 15.28
CA ASP A 116 7.76 -6.00 16.11
C ASP A 116 6.98 -5.88 17.44
N ASN A 117 6.31 -4.76 17.66
CA ASN A 117 5.59 -4.43 18.88
C ASN A 117 4.18 -3.90 18.59
N GLU A 118 3.27 -4.73 18.08
CA GLU A 118 1.84 -4.40 18.20
C GLU A 118 1.36 -4.40 19.67
N GLN A 119 2.23 -4.67 20.64
CA GLN A 119 1.97 -4.51 22.08
C GLN A 119 2.49 -3.19 22.69
N GLN A 120 3.23 -2.38 21.95
CA GLN A 120 3.48 -1.00 22.35
C GLN A 120 2.56 -0.11 21.53
N THR A 121 1.40 0.15 22.09
CA THR A 121 0.62 1.33 21.77
C THR A 121 1.51 2.54 21.96
N ASN A 122 2.24 2.95 20.92
CA ASN A 122 2.65 4.34 20.85
C ASN A 122 1.34 5.11 20.93
N ASN A 123 1.17 5.91 21.99
CA ASN A 123 0.01 6.77 22.23
C ASN A 123 -0.09 7.92 21.19
N GLU A 124 0.47 7.72 20.02
CA GLU A 124 0.37 8.66 18.91
C GLU A 124 -1.03 8.58 18.31
N ALA A 125 -1.76 9.67 18.43
CA ALA A 125 -3.11 9.76 17.89
C ALA A 125 -3.06 9.58 16.37
N LEU A 126 -3.85 8.63 15.85
CA LEU A 126 -4.05 8.47 14.41
C LEU A 126 -4.60 9.77 13.80
N LEU A 127 -4.33 9.98 12.54
CA LEU A 127 -4.85 11.10 11.77
C LEU A 127 -6.39 11.12 11.84
N THR A 128 -6.95 12.25 12.26
CA THR A 128 -8.40 12.45 12.25
C THR A 128 -8.86 13.22 11.02
N TRP A 129 -10.15 13.12 10.68
CA TRP A 129 -10.71 13.91 9.58
C TRP A 129 -10.54 15.42 9.75
N PRO A 130 -10.76 16.02 10.94
CA PRO A 130 -10.43 17.43 11.19
C PRO A 130 -8.96 17.78 10.94
N ASP A 131 -8.02 16.93 11.39
CA ASP A 131 -6.58 17.17 11.15
C ASP A 131 -6.24 17.13 9.65
N PHE A 132 -6.85 16.22 8.90
CA PHE A 132 -6.71 16.15 7.45
C PHE A 132 -7.23 17.41 6.75
N LEU A 133 -8.36 17.96 7.20
CA LEU A 133 -8.95 19.18 6.66
C LEU A 133 -8.09 20.43 6.88
N THR A 134 -7.38 20.52 8.02
CA THR A 134 -6.55 21.70 8.35
C THR A 134 -5.33 21.87 7.43
N SER A 135 -4.99 20.83 6.65
CA SER A 135 -3.81 20.83 5.78
C SER A 135 -4.00 21.54 4.42
N ASN A 136 -5.15 22.15 4.16
CA ASN A 136 -5.51 22.75 2.86
C ASN A 136 -5.54 21.78 1.66
N ILE A 137 -5.36 20.51 1.87
CA ILE A 137 -5.28 19.50 0.80
C ILE A 137 -6.53 19.42 -0.07
N LEU A 138 -7.69 19.87 0.44
CA LEU A 138 -8.94 19.92 -0.31
C LEU A 138 -8.90 20.93 -1.45
N PHE A 139 -8.14 21.99 -1.28
CA PHE A 139 -8.11 23.15 -2.19
C PHE A 139 -6.80 23.24 -2.97
N ASP A 140 -5.80 22.45 -2.61
CA ASP A 140 -4.49 22.44 -3.27
C ASP A 140 -4.28 21.11 -4.01
N ALA A 141 -4.54 21.13 -5.32
CA ALA A 141 -4.35 19.99 -6.20
C ALA A 141 -2.87 19.57 -6.29
N THR A 142 -1.94 20.52 -6.23
CA THR A 142 -0.50 20.26 -6.30
C THR A 142 -0.02 19.55 -5.03
N LEU A 143 -0.44 20.02 -3.87
CA LEU A 143 -0.17 19.37 -2.59
C LEU A 143 -0.71 17.96 -2.57
N LYS A 144 -1.95 17.76 -3.02
CA LYS A 144 -2.57 16.44 -3.13
C LYS A 144 -1.76 15.49 -4.00
N GLN A 145 -1.30 15.94 -5.18
CA GLN A 145 -0.45 15.13 -6.06
C GLN A 145 0.85 14.69 -5.38
N LYS A 146 1.49 15.59 -4.65
CA LYS A 146 2.71 15.28 -3.90
C LYS A 146 2.48 14.29 -2.77
N VAL A 147 1.35 14.40 -2.05
CA VAL A 147 0.96 13.44 -1.02
C VAL A 147 0.70 12.06 -1.63
N LEU A 148 -0.04 11.99 -2.73
CA LEU A 148 -0.28 10.74 -3.45
C LEU A 148 1.04 10.09 -3.92
N ALA A 149 1.94 10.91 -4.48
CA ALA A 149 3.27 10.44 -4.91
C ALA A 149 4.11 9.92 -3.73
N TYR A 150 4.10 10.64 -2.61
CA TYR A 150 4.87 10.26 -1.40
C TYR A 150 4.47 8.89 -0.84
N TYR A 151 3.16 8.62 -0.80
CA TYR A 151 2.64 7.35 -0.30
C TYR A 151 2.43 6.30 -1.39
N HIS A 152 2.87 6.55 -2.64
CA HIS A 152 2.61 5.69 -3.80
C HIS A 152 1.12 5.39 -4.05
N LEU A 153 0.23 6.32 -3.68
CA LEU A 153 -1.21 6.12 -3.78
C LEU A 153 -1.72 6.43 -5.20
N PRO A 154 -2.73 5.70 -5.69
CA PRO A 154 -3.38 6.00 -6.96
C PRO A 154 -4.16 7.33 -6.89
N GLN A 155 -4.54 7.85 -8.07
CA GLN A 155 -5.40 9.04 -8.15
C GLN A 155 -6.79 8.73 -7.58
N VAL A 156 -7.13 9.39 -6.48
CA VAL A 156 -8.38 9.16 -5.74
C VAL A 156 -8.99 10.49 -5.27
N ASN A 157 -10.28 10.47 -4.89
CA ASN A 157 -10.89 11.62 -4.23
C ASN A 157 -10.37 11.77 -2.78
N ASN A 158 -10.65 12.91 -2.15
CA ASN A 158 -10.10 13.24 -0.84
C ASN A 158 -10.57 12.30 0.28
N LYS A 159 -11.82 11.81 0.21
CA LYS A 159 -12.34 10.85 1.18
C LYS A 159 -11.61 9.51 1.09
N LYS A 160 -11.34 9.05 -0.13
CA LYS A 160 -10.59 7.79 -0.34
C LYS A 160 -9.11 7.96 0.01
N LEU A 161 -8.50 9.11 -0.26
CA LEU A 161 -7.15 9.44 0.19
C LEU A 161 -7.06 9.34 1.73
N PHE A 162 -7.98 10.00 2.44
CA PHE A 162 -8.02 9.92 3.90
C PHE A 162 -8.11 8.48 4.41
N ASN A 163 -9.01 7.66 3.82
CA ASN A 163 -9.13 6.26 4.18
C ASN A 163 -7.81 5.49 3.95
N TYR A 164 -7.10 5.74 2.86
CA TYR A 164 -5.80 5.13 2.61
C TYR A 164 -4.74 5.55 3.64
N LEU A 165 -4.73 6.82 4.05
CA LEU A 165 -3.84 7.29 5.12
C LEU A 165 -4.12 6.58 6.46
N LEU A 166 -5.39 6.33 6.78
CA LEU A 166 -5.76 5.53 7.95
C LEU A 166 -5.30 4.07 7.83
N MET A 167 -5.45 3.45 6.65
CA MET A 167 -4.95 2.09 6.37
C MET A 167 -3.43 2.01 6.52
N LEU A 168 -2.73 3.08 6.17
CA LEU A 168 -1.28 3.20 6.35
C LEU A 168 -0.89 3.55 7.81
N LYS A 169 -1.87 3.63 8.71
CA LYS A 169 -1.69 4.02 10.13
C LYS A 169 -0.95 5.35 10.29
N VAL A 170 -1.18 6.30 9.38
CA VAL A 170 -0.55 7.62 9.44
C VAL A 170 -1.02 8.34 10.69
N THR A 171 -0.06 8.76 11.52
CA THR A 171 -0.36 9.53 12.73
C THR A 171 -0.55 11.01 12.40
N LYS A 172 -1.19 11.75 13.31
CA LYS A 172 -1.33 13.20 13.19
C LYS A 172 0.04 13.88 13.03
N GLU A 173 1.03 13.47 13.82
CA GLU A 173 2.36 14.03 13.78
C GLU A 173 3.05 13.81 12.43
N GLN A 174 3.05 12.58 11.94
CA GLN A 174 3.60 12.22 10.61
C GLN A 174 2.93 13.02 9.49
N TRP A 175 1.61 13.21 9.57
CA TRP A 175 0.87 14.01 8.62
C TRP A 175 1.31 15.47 8.63
N MET A 176 1.38 16.11 9.80
CA MET A 176 1.78 17.50 9.93
C MET A 176 3.22 17.74 9.47
N GLN A 177 4.15 16.84 9.79
CA GLN A 177 5.54 16.90 9.33
C GLN A 177 5.61 16.80 7.81
N LEU A 178 4.88 15.87 7.20
CA LEU A 178 4.84 15.72 5.74
C LEU A 178 4.30 16.98 5.05
N ILE A 179 3.16 17.51 5.52
CA ILE A 179 2.54 18.70 4.94
C ILE A 179 3.49 19.92 5.04
N THR A 180 4.14 20.09 6.18
CA THR A 180 5.14 21.16 6.36
C THR A 180 6.29 21.03 5.37
N LYS A 181 6.85 19.83 5.24
CA LYS A 181 7.93 19.53 4.28
C LYS A 181 7.51 19.79 2.82
N LEU A 182 6.32 19.37 2.44
CA LEU A 182 5.84 19.55 1.07
C LEU A 182 5.55 21.02 0.74
N ASN A 183 5.07 21.80 1.70
CA ASN A 183 4.83 23.24 1.53
C ASN A 183 6.13 24.06 1.41
N GLN A 184 7.19 23.68 2.11
CA GLN A 184 8.51 24.33 1.97
C GLN A 184 9.11 24.12 0.58
N ILE A 185 8.83 23.01 -0.08
CA ILE A 185 9.26 22.71 -1.46
C ILE A 185 8.44 23.53 -2.49
N ILE A 186 7.25 23.98 -2.13
CA ILE A 186 6.36 24.77 -3.03
C ILE A 186 6.74 26.26 -2.99
N ASN A 187 7.19 26.77 -1.84
CA ASN A 187 7.59 28.17 -1.64
C ASN A 187 9.03 28.22 -1.09
N PRO A 188 10.07 28.03 -1.94
CA PRO A 188 11.43 28.31 -1.51
C PRO A 188 11.53 29.83 -1.30
N ILE A 189 11.90 30.25 -0.06
CA ILE A 189 12.18 31.63 0.32
C ILE A 189 13.36 32.15 -0.48
#